data_84cc565cded9a926f5b61a99b837a4b1
#
_entry.id   84cc565cded9a926f5b61a99b837a4b1
#
_cell.length_a   1.000
_cell.length_b   1.000
_cell.length_c   1.000
_cell.angle_alpha   90.00
_cell.angle_beta   90.00
_cell.angle_gamma   90.00
#
_symmetry.space_group_name_H-M   'P 1'
#
loop_
_entity.id
_entity.type
_entity.pdbx_description
1 polymer ?
#
loop_
_entity_poly.entity_id
_entity_poly.type
_entity_poly.pdbx_seq_one_letter_code
_entity_poly.pdbx_strand_id
1 'polypeptide(L)'
;MENMEIREVCRDKDICGGCVYQGVPYEEQLSNKFGEVKGLLDKKDIRYGELLPIEGAPFRYGYRNKMEYTFGDMEKNGPMTLGMHKKKHFMSIVTVDQCQLVHEDFNVILRGVLEFASSRGYTHYHKKAHKGLMRHLIVR
;
A
#
# COMPACT_ATOMS: atom_id res chain seq x y z
N MET A 1 -1.80 29.54 0.09
CA MET A 1 -2.49 28.53 0.92
C MET A 1 -2.98 27.47 -0.04
N GLU A 2 -2.21 26.40 -0.20
CA GLU A 2 -2.55 25.31 -1.10
C GLU A 2 -3.76 24.56 -0.57
N ASN A 3 -4.73 24.32 -1.45
CA ASN A 3 -5.88 23.47 -1.21
C ASN A 3 -5.38 22.12 -0.67
N MET A 4 -5.47 21.91 0.62
CA MET A 4 -5.29 20.58 1.20
C MET A 4 -6.45 19.73 0.72
N GLU A 5 -6.21 18.97 -0.34
CA GLU A 5 -7.18 18.05 -0.91
C GLU A 5 -7.58 17.03 0.18
N ILE A 6 -8.72 17.26 0.81
CA ILE A 6 -9.29 16.30 1.75
C ILE A 6 -9.94 15.21 0.90
N ARG A 7 -9.26 14.09 0.77
CA ARG A 7 -9.83 12.90 0.12
C ARG A 7 -10.57 12.06 1.15
N GLU A 8 -11.62 11.41 0.70
CA GLU A 8 -12.28 10.39 1.50
C GLU A 8 -11.29 9.30 1.89
N VAL A 9 -11.54 8.68 3.04
CA VAL A 9 -10.71 7.57 3.50
C VAL A 9 -10.77 6.43 2.49
N CYS A 10 -9.62 5.83 2.18
CA CYS A 10 -9.50 4.73 1.22
C CYS A 10 -10.51 3.61 1.53
N ARG A 11 -11.24 3.16 0.51
CA ARG A 11 -12.21 2.06 0.59
C ARG A 11 -11.66 0.82 1.27
N ASP A 12 -10.40 0.50 0.99
CA ASP A 12 -9.76 -0.74 1.42
C ASP A 12 -8.97 -0.58 2.74
N LYS A 13 -9.16 0.54 3.48
CA LYS A 13 -8.36 0.87 4.68
C LYS A 13 -8.35 -0.24 5.75
N ASP A 14 -9.45 -0.96 5.90
CA ASP A 14 -9.61 -1.96 6.96
C ASP A 14 -9.08 -3.34 6.56
N ILE A 15 -8.94 -3.59 5.28
CA ILE A 15 -8.53 -4.90 4.73
C ILE A 15 -7.16 -4.89 4.07
N CYS A 16 -6.76 -3.80 3.39
CA CYS A 16 -5.48 -3.70 2.71
C CYS A 16 -4.33 -3.47 3.70
N GLY A 17 -3.27 -4.29 3.60
CA GLY A 17 -2.06 -4.17 4.42
C GLY A 17 -1.07 -3.10 3.95
N GLY A 18 -1.36 -2.36 2.89
CA GLY A 18 -0.42 -1.40 2.28
C GLY A 18 -0.23 -0.09 3.06
N CYS A 19 -1.16 0.28 3.95
CA CYS A 19 -1.13 1.53 4.69
C CYS A 19 -1.29 1.31 6.20
N VAL A 20 -0.44 1.97 6.99
CA VAL A 20 -0.52 1.97 8.47
C VAL A 20 -1.35 3.16 8.96
N TYR A 21 -1.23 4.31 8.32
CA TYR A 21 -1.77 5.59 8.79
C TYR A 21 -3.06 6.03 8.07
N GLN A 22 -3.66 5.16 7.25
CA GLN A 22 -4.88 5.52 6.53
C GLN A 22 -6.03 5.87 7.50
N GLY A 23 -6.59 7.07 7.35
CA GLY A 23 -7.63 7.61 8.24
C GLY A 23 -7.12 8.33 9.48
N VAL A 24 -5.81 8.39 9.71
CA VAL A 24 -5.20 9.20 10.78
C VAL A 24 -4.96 10.62 10.24
N PRO A 25 -5.35 11.69 10.96
CA PRO A 25 -5.04 13.06 10.58
C PRO A 25 -3.54 13.26 10.32
N TYR A 26 -3.19 14.02 9.29
CA TYR A 26 -1.79 14.10 8.85
C TYR A 26 -0.86 14.70 9.90
N GLU A 27 -1.31 15.72 10.62
CA GLU A 27 -0.56 16.35 11.71
C GLU A 27 -0.29 15.35 12.86
N GLU A 28 -1.25 14.49 13.14
CA GLU A 28 -1.09 13.39 14.09
C GLU A 28 -0.07 12.36 13.60
N GLN A 29 -0.06 12.05 12.30
CA GLN A 29 0.97 11.17 11.71
C GLN A 29 2.38 11.75 11.89
N LEU A 30 2.56 13.07 11.66
CA LEU A 30 3.85 13.74 11.85
C LEU A 30 4.27 13.71 13.32
N SER A 31 3.34 14.03 14.23
CA SER A 31 3.58 14.01 15.67
C SER A 31 3.99 12.62 16.17
N ASN A 32 3.28 11.58 15.75
CA ASN A 32 3.57 10.19 16.12
C ASN A 32 4.96 9.77 15.63
N LYS A 33 5.30 10.06 14.38
CA LYS A 33 6.62 9.75 13.80
C LYS A 33 7.75 10.51 14.52
N PHE A 34 7.51 11.77 14.86
CA PHE A 34 8.48 12.56 15.65
C PHE A 34 8.72 11.91 17.02
N GLY A 35 7.64 11.52 17.71
CA GLY A 35 7.73 10.85 19.02
C GLY A 35 8.46 9.50 18.93
N GLU A 36 8.21 8.71 17.89
CA GLU A 36 8.91 7.44 17.64
C GLU A 36 10.42 7.66 17.45
N VAL A 37 10.82 8.59 16.58
CA VAL A 37 12.24 8.89 16.32
C VAL A 37 12.92 9.40 17.58
N LYS A 38 12.30 10.35 18.30
CA LYS A 38 12.83 10.86 19.57
C LYS A 38 13.00 9.74 20.59
N GLY A 39 11.99 8.90 20.76
CA GLY A 39 12.04 7.76 21.69
C GLY A 39 13.14 6.75 21.35
N LEU A 40 13.42 6.52 20.07
CA LEU A 40 14.53 5.65 19.63
C LEU A 40 15.90 6.27 19.97
N LEU A 41 16.09 7.57 19.75
CA LEU A 41 17.31 8.29 20.09
C LEU A 41 17.56 8.27 21.60
N ASP A 42 16.55 8.61 22.39
CA ASP A 42 16.61 8.62 23.86
C ASP A 42 16.94 7.23 24.41
N LYS A 43 16.28 6.18 23.91
CA LYS A 43 16.52 4.78 24.32
C LYS A 43 17.94 4.28 24.04
N LYS A 44 18.60 4.87 23.04
CA LYS A 44 19.97 4.52 22.64
C LYS A 44 21.02 5.48 23.17
N ASP A 45 20.64 6.41 24.06
CA ASP A 45 21.51 7.46 24.61
C ASP A 45 22.27 8.24 23.52
N ILE A 46 21.62 8.43 22.35
CA ILE A 46 22.21 9.21 21.27
C ILE A 46 22.05 10.69 21.58
N ARG A 47 23.16 11.37 21.76
CA ARG A 47 23.19 12.83 22.00
C ARG A 47 22.99 13.59 20.70
N TYR A 48 22.15 14.61 20.74
CA TYR A 48 21.90 15.53 19.63
C TYR A 48 21.81 16.96 20.16
N GLY A 49 22.21 17.95 19.38
CA GLY A 49 22.11 19.35 19.75
C GLY A 49 20.68 19.86 19.72
N GLU A 50 19.99 19.61 18.61
CA GLU A 50 18.61 20.02 18.41
C GLU A 50 17.86 18.94 17.62
N LEU A 51 16.62 18.68 17.97
CA LEU A 51 15.73 17.79 17.22
C LEU A 51 14.67 18.66 16.53
N LEU A 52 14.85 18.85 15.22
CA LEU A 52 13.94 19.62 14.41
C LEU A 52 12.61 18.86 14.18
N PRO A 53 11.48 19.58 14.03
CA PRO A 53 10.21 18.96 13.71
C PRO A 53 10.27 18.25 12.35
N ILE A 54 9.42 17.23 12.14
CA ILE A 54 9.31 16.56 10.86
C ILE A 54 8.66 17.52 9.86
N GLU A 55 9.35 17.76 8.75
CA GLU A 55 8.78 18.50 7.62
C GLU A 55 7.71 17.64 6.91
N GLY A 56 6.53 18.21 6.72
CA GLY A 56 5.43 17.55 6.03
C GLY A 56 5.69 17.41 4.53
N ALA A 57 5.23 16.30 3.94
CA ALA A 57 5.29 16.12 2.49
C ALA A 57 4.37 17.12 1.78
N PRO A 58 4.80 17.73 0.65
CA PRO A 58 3.98 18.67 -0.12
C PRO A 58 2.73 18.00 -0.73
N PHE A 59 2.83 16.72 -1.08
CA PHE A 59 1.72 15.92 -1.61
C PHE A 59 1.47 14.71 -0.70
N ARG A 60 0.23 14.54 -0.28
CA ARG A 60 -0.19 13.43 0.59
C ARG A 60 -0.69 12.21 -0.17
N TYR A 61 -1.08 12.41 -1.44
CA TYR A 61 -1.63 11.40 -2.35
C TYR A 61 -0.90 11.44 -3.68
N GLY A 62 -0.99 10.37 -4.46
CA GLY A 62 -0.38 10.28 -5.79
C GLY A 62 1.15 10.37 -5.82
N TYR A 63 1.81 10.26 -4.65
CA TYR A 63 3.26 10.48 -4.55
C TYR A 63 4.11 9.24 -4.90
N ARG A 64 3.50 8.05 -4.90
CA ARG A 64 4.23 6.82 -5.23
C ARG A 64 4.38 6.67 -6.74
N ASN A 65 5.61 6.46 -7.18
CA ASN A 65 5.99 6.24 -8.57
C ASN A 65 6.37 4.79 -8.90
N LYS A 66 6.24 3.89 -7.92
CA LYS A 66 6.45 2.45 -8.10
C LYS A 66 5.50 1.66 -7.20
N MET A 67 4.85 0.65 -7.78
CA MET A 67 4.08 -0.35 -7.02
C MET A 67 4.41 -1.75 -7.51
N GLU A 68 4.46 -2.69 -6.55
CA GLU A 68 4.57 -4.12 -6.79
C GLU A 68 3.28 -4.78 -6.28
N TYR A 69 2.44 -5.18 -7.20
CA TYR A 69 1.20 -5.89 -6.89
C TYR A 69 1.43 -7.39 -6.98
N THR A 70 0.78 -8.14 -6.11
CA THR A 70 0.86 -9.61 -6.09
C THR A 70 -0.42 -10.20 -6.67
N PHE A 71 -0.28 -11.19 -7.56
CA PHE A 71 -1.39 -12.05 -7.96
C PHE A 71 -1.66 -13.10 -6.88
N GLY A 72 -2.92 -13.32 -6.57
CA GLY A 72 -3.31 -14.30 -5.58
C GLY A 72 -4.81 -14.56 -5.56
N ASP A 73 -5.30 -14.97 -4.41
CA ASP A 73 -6.71 -15.06 -4.10
C ASP A 73 -7.00 -14.39 -2.74
N MET A 74 -8.22 -13.90 -2.56
CA MET A 74 -8.69 -13.36 -1.29
C MET A 74 -9.02 -14.50 -0.31
N GLU A 75 -9.63 -15.53 -0.85
CA GLU A 75 -9.99 -16.77 -0.18
C GLU A 75 -9.45 -17.94 -0.98
N LYS A 76 -9.04 -19.00 -0.30
CA LYS A 76 -8.45 -20.18 -0.94
C LYS A 76 -9.33 -20.72 -2.07
N ASN A 77 -8.75 -20.84 -3.26
CA ASN A 77 -9.42 -21.24 -4.50
C ASN A 77 -10.52 -20.26 -4.97
N GLY A 78 -10.54 -19.04 -4.46
CA GLY A 78 -11.41 -17.98 -4.93
C GLY A 78 -10.99 -17.39 -6.29
N PRO A 79 -11.72 -16.38 -6.77
CA PRO A 79 -11.34 -15.65 -7.97
C PRO A 79 -9.93 -15.04 -7.83
N MET A 80 -9.22 -14.95 -8.97
CA MET A 80 -7.90 -14.29 -8.97
C MET A 80 -8.02 -12.83 -8.59
N THR A 81 -7.16 -12.41 -7.68
CA THR A 81 -7.02 -11.02 -7.24
C THR A 81 -5.64 -10.48 -7.61
N LEU A 82 -5.51 -9.17 -7.70
CA LEU A 82 -4.25 -8.48 -7.97
C LEU A 82 -4.13 -7.25 -7.08
N GLY A 83 -3.15 -7.23 -6.20
CA GLY A 83 -2.99 -6.09 -5.30
C GLY A 83 -2.06 -6.35 -4.13
N MET A 84 -2.54 -6.06 -2.92
CA MET A 84 -1.74 -6.07 -1.70
C MET A 84 -2.17 -7.19 -0.76
N HIS A 85 -1.25 -7.61 0.10
CA HIS A 85 -1.58 -8.55 1.17
C HIS A 85 -2.65 -7.98 2.10
N LYS A 86 -3.58 -8.82 2.50
CA LYS A 86 -4.59 -8.48 3.50
C LYS A 86 -3.93 -8.26 4.86
N LYS A 87 -4.40 -7.28 5.62
CA LYS A 87 -3.94 -7.05 7.01
C LYS A 87 -3.99 -8.35 7.82
N LYS A 88 -2.89 -8.67 8.50
CA LYS A 88 -2.74 -9.87 9.35
C LYS A 88 -2.88 -11.23 8.62
N HIS A 89 -3.02 -11.24 7.30
CA HIS A 89 -3.21 -12.45 6.48
C HIS A 89 -2.34 -12.40 5.23
N PHE A 90 -1.06 -12.70 5.37
CA PHE A 90 -0.08 -12.58 4.28
C PHE A 90 -0.31 -13.54 3.08
N MET A 91 -1.17 -14.54 3.22
CA MET A 91 -1.54 -15.43 2.10
C MET A 91 -2.71 -14.90 1.26
N SER A 92 -3.53 -14.01 1.81
CA SER A 92 -4.68 -13.44 1.13
C SER A 92 -4.31 -12.14 0.42
N ILE A 93 -4.71 -11.99 -0.83
CA ILE A 93 -4.46 -10.81 -1.66
C ILE A 93 -5.76 -10.05 -1.89
N VAL A 94 -5.74 -8.76 -1.57
CA VAL A 94 -6.84 -7.82 -1.80
C VAL A 94 -6.61 -7.11 -3.12
N THR A 95 -7.60 -7.05 -3.99
CA THR A 95 -7.52 -6.21 -5.20
C THR A 95 -7.59 -4.74 -4.80
N VAL A 96 -6.55 -3.97 -5.16
CA VAL A 96 -6.41 -2.55 -4.79
C VAL A 96 -6.45 -1.66 -6.03
N ASP A 97 -7.59 -1.62 -6.68
CA ASP A 97 -7.82 -0.96 -7.96
C ASP A 97 -8.24 0.52 -7.85
N GLN A 98 -8.20 1.09 -6.65
CA GLN A 98 -8.49 2.50 -6.33
C GLN A 98 -7.49 3.07 -5.31
N CYS A 99 -6.22 2.68 -5.41
CA CYS A 99 -5.19 3.14 -4.48
C CYS A 99 -4.94 4.64 -4.65
N GLN A 100 -5.06 5.39 -3.55
CA GLN A 100 -4.88 6.85 -3.55
C GLN A 100 -3.42 7.28 -3.48
N LEU A 101 -2.49 6.37 -3.18
CA LEU A 101 -1.07 6.69 -3.05
C LEU A 101 -0.33 6.78 -4.37
N VAL A 102 -0.95 6.32 -5.45
CA VAL A 102 -0.41 6.30 -6.82
C VAL A 102 -1.26 7.16 -7.75
N HIS A 103 -0.70 7.50 -8.92
CA HIS A 103 -1.47 8.10 -10.00
C HIS A 103 -2.54 7.11 -10.50
N GLU A 104 -3.68 7.62 -11.03
CA GLU A 104 -4.80 6.78 -11.49
C GLU A 104 -4.39 5.78 -12.58
N ASP A 105 -3.38 6.09 -13.39
CA ASP A 105 -2.86 5.16 -14.41
C ASP A 105 -2.46 3.80 -13.82
N PHE A 106 -1.93 3.78 -12.59
CA PHE A 106 -1.58 2.52 -11.91
C PHE A 106 -2.81 1.66 -11.64
N ASN A 107 -3.92 2.29 -11.24
CA ASN A 107 -5.19 1.62 -10.99
C ASN A 107 -5.78 1.10 -12.31
N VAL A 108 -5.72 1.89 -13.39
CA VAL A 108 -6.15 1.50 -14.75
C VAL A 108 -5.35 0.30 -15.25
N ILE A 109 -4.01 0.36 -15.14
CA ILE A 109 -3.12 -0.74 -15.53
C ILE A 109 -3.43 -2.00 -14.74
N LEU A 110 -3.60 -1.88 -13.42
CA LEU A 110 -3.95 -3.03 -12.57
C LEU A 110 -5.25 -3.70 -13.03
N ARG A 111 -6.31 -2.91 -13.24
CA ARG A 111 -7.62 -3.43 -13.70
C ARG A 111 -7.49 -4.15 -15.05
N GLY A 112 -6.82 -3.52 -16.01
CA GLY A 112 -6.63 -4.10 -17.34
C GLY A 112 -5.81 -5.39 -17.33
N VAL A 113 -4.74 -5.45 -16.52
CA VAL A 113 -3.90 -6.65 -16.40
C VAL A 113 -4.65 -7.78 -15.70
N LEU A 114 -5.42 -7.48 -14.65
CA LEU A 114 -6.23 -8.49 -13.93
C LEU A 114 -7.31 -9.07 -14.86
N GLU A 115 -8.02 -8.22 -15.60
CA GLU A 115 -9.03 -8.64 -16.57
C GLU A 115 -8.41 -9.51 -17.68
N PHE A 116 -7.30 -9.06 -18.27
CA PHE A 116 -6.57 -9.82 -19.28
C PHE A 116 -6.14 -11.20 -18.77
N ALA A 117 -5.49 -11.26 -17.61
CA ALA A 117 -5.02 -12.52 -17.05
C ALA A 117 -6.19 -13.49 -16.74
N SER A 118 -7.29 -12.95 -16.18
CA SER A 118 -8.50 -13.73 -15.87
C SER A 118 -9.19 -14.24 -17.12
N SER A 119 -9.35 -13.41 -18.16
CA SER A 119 -9.99 -13.81 -19.43
C SER A 119 -9.21 -14.88 -20.20
N ARG A 120 -7.89 -14.94 -19.99
CA ARG A 120 -7.01 -15.97 -20.57
C ARG A 120 -6.94 -17.25 -19.74
N GLY A 121 -7.60 -17.30 -18.59
CA GLY A 121 -7.55 -18.45 -17.70
C GLY A 121 -6.18 -18.66 -17.05
N TYR A 122 -5.36 -17.61 -16.97
CA TYR A 122 -4.09 -17.69 -16.26
C TYR A 122 -4.33 -17.86 -14.76
N THR A 123 -3.45 -18.60 -14.09
CA THR A 123 -3.54 -18.86 -12.66
C THR A 123 -2.44 -18.11 -11.92
N HIS A 124 -2.74 -17.65 -10.72
CA HIS A 124 -1.71 -17.08 -9.84
C HIS A 124 -0.76 -18.17 -9.34
N TYR A 125 0.48 -17.79 -9.06
CA TYR A 125 1.48 -18.70 -8.55
C TYR A 125 1.25 -19.04 -7.09
N HIS A 126 1.02 -20.31 -6.81
CA HIS A 126 0.81 -20.82 -5.46
C HIS A 126 2.15 -21.24 -4.84
N LYS A 127 2.64 -20.50 -3.86
CA LYS A 127 3.97 -20.66 -3.25
C LYS A 127 4.25 -22.06 -2.69
N LYS A 128 3.26 -22.72 -2.09
CA LYS A 128 3.44 -24.07 -1.51
C LYS A 128 3.42 -25.19 -2.56
N ALA A 129 2.59 -25.04 -3.57
CA ALA A 129 2.46 -26.05 -4.62
C ALA A 129 3.46 -25.86 -5.78
N HIS A 130 4.13 -24.70 -5.83
CA HIS A 130 5.02 -24.28 -6.92
C HIS A 130 4.35 -24.35 -8.32
N LYS A 131 3.06 -24.02 -8.39
CA LYS A 131 2.25 -24.06 -9.61
C LYS A 131 1.58 -22.70 -9.83
N GLY A 132 1.31 -22.40 -11.11
CA GLY A 132 0.71 -21.13 -11.54
C GLY A 132 1.70 -20.23 -12.27
N LEU A 133 1.16 -19.32 -13.08
CA LEU A 133 1.94 -18.48 -14.00
C LEU A 133 2.18 -17.08 -13.43
N MET A 134 1.12 -16.40 -12.97
CA MET A 134 1.15 -15.00 -12.61
C MET A 134 1.67 -14.79 -11.19
N ARG A 135 2.71 -13.97 -11.02
CA ARG A 135 3.31 -13.71 -9.69
C ARG A 135 3.13 -12.27 -9.24
N HIS A 136 3.67 -11.35 -10.00
CA HIS A 136 3.68 -9.93 -9.65
C HIS A 136 3.43 -9.06 -10.87
N LEU A 137 2.78 -7.92 -10.67
CA LEU A 137 2.73 -6.80 -11.58
C LEU A 137 3.53 -5.66 -10.96
N ILE A 138 4.58 -5.21 -11.64
CA ILE A 138 5.40 -4.08 -11.23
C ILE A 138 5.10 -2.92 -12.19
N VAL A 139 4.63 -1.81 -11.63
CA VAL A 139 4.36 -0.56 -12.36
C VAL A 139 5.29 0.52 -11.83
N ARG A 140 5.92 1.24 -12.76
CA ARG A 140 6.80 2.40 -12.48
C ARG A 140 6.43 3.58 -13.34
#